data_cd97181077b3f62fa48e7a769b17e6c9
#
_entry.id   cd97181077b3f62fa48e7a769b17e6c9
#
_cell.length_a   1.000
_cell.length_b   1.000
_cell.length_c   1.000
_cell.angle_alpha   90.00
_cell.angle_beta   90.00
_cell.angle_gamma   90.00
#
_symmetry.space_group_name_H-M   'P 1'
#
loop_
_entity.id
_entity.type
_entity.pdbx_description
1 polymer ?
#
loop_
_entity_poly.entity_id
_entity_poly.type
_entity_poly.pdbx_seq_one_letter_code
_entity_poly.pdbx_strand_id
1 'polypeptide(L)'
;MDLLRISLKDLLDAYPSGRAVRLGLSVLFFLPALLFSGRMARFSRNIGKLGLQEAARRLLEEFYASVQVVGDGPPAEGGLLVLSNHPGVGDSLALLAALERSDVRIVAGERDFFRALPGLAGSLIPVPEDERKRIGVLRAMAGDLRAGRTVILYPAGRIEPDPLLHPDRYPLEEWSFAVGLLVLLAAREGFRFGIKPALVGGVLPGRLFEGRNSIPAAGGDEAGRELMERRAVGRIIGLAAARRDSVTLAWGRTLMSDQFAGLSAAEITARVMEEASGLLRIGTSGPDPWSHPSRETTRRASGRPR
;
A
#
# COMPACT_ATOMS: atom_id res chain seq x y z
N MET A 1 11.84 10.66 18.69
CA MET A 1 10.48 10.25 19.09
C MET A 1 10.43 8.73 19.14
N ASP A 2 9.78 8.18 20.14
CA ASP A 2 9.72 6.73 20.38
C ASP A 2 8.60 6.12 19.50
N LEU A 3 8.93 5.20 18.63
CA LEU A 3 7.99 4.46 17.79
C LEU A 3 6.85 3.82 18.59
N LEU A 4 7.16 3.32 19.78
CA LEU A 4 6.16 2.72 20.66
C LEU A 4 5.10 3.74 21.09
N ARG A 5 5.51 4.97 21.42
CA ARG A 5 4.59 6.04 21.82
C ARG A 5 3.69 6.46 20.65
N ILE A 6 4.25 6.53 19.44
CA ILE A 6 3.48 6.84 18.23
C ILE A 6 2.48 5.72 17.95
N SER A 7 2.92 4.47 17.91
CA SER A 7 2.06 3.31 17.65
C SER A 7 0.95 3.15 18.68
N LEU A 8 1.24 3.38 19.96
CA LEU A 8 0.24 3.33 21.02
C LEU A 8 -0.77 4.47 20.89
N LYS A 9 -0.31 5.67 20.55
CA LYS A 9 -1.18 6.82 20.29
C LYS A 9 -2.12 6.52 19.11
N ASP A 10 -1.62 6.03 17.98
CA ASP A 10 -2.41 5.71 16.80
C ASP A 10 -3.46 4.62 17.09
N LEU A 11 -3.11 3.59 17.87
CA LEU A 11 -4.06 2.59 18.36
C LEU A 11 -5.17 3.20 19.24
N LEU A 12 -4.82 4.07 20.17
CA LEU A 12 -5.80 4.72 21.06
C LEU A 12 -6.70 5.70 20.30
N ASP A 13 -6.19 6.39 19.30
CA ASP A 13 -6.94 7.33 18.47
C ASP A 13 -7.90 6.63 17.49
N ALA A 14 -7.62 5.36 17.15
CA ALA A 14 -8.52 4.49 16.39
C ALA A 14 -9.82 4.15 17.17
N TYR A 15 -9.81 4.28 18.50
CA TYR A 15 -10.95 3.97 19.36
C TYR A 15 -11.26 5.16 20.29
N PRO A 16 -11.97 6.19 19.78
CA PRO A 16 -12.33 7.35 20.59
C PRO A 16 -13.09 6.93 21.84
N SER A 17 -12.59 7.27 23.02
CA SER A 17 -13.15 6.83 24.29
C SER A 17 -12.79 7.80 25.41
N GLY A 18 -13.58 7.75 26.51
CA GLY A 18 -13.33 8.54 27.71
C GLY A 18 -12.01 8.15 28.41
N ARG A 19 -11.49 9.02 29.26
CA ARG A 19 -10.16 8.87 29.91
C ARG A 19 -9.96 7.52 30.61
N ALA A 20 -10.96 7.03 31.35
CA ALA A 20 -10.87 5.76 32.08
C ALA A 20 -10.75 4.55 31.14
N VAL A 21 -11.57 4.52 30.07
CA VAL A 21 -11.52 3.48 29.04
C VAL A 21 -10.20 3.53 28.29
N ARG A 22 -9.72 4.73 27.96
CA ARG A 22 -8.43 4.93 27.28
C ARG A 22 -7.25 4.40 28.10
N LEU A 23 -7.29 4.50 29.43
CA LEU A 23 -6.28 3.92 30.31
C LEU A 23 -6.30 2.38 30.21
N GLY A 24 -7.47 1.75 30.29
CA GLY A 24 -7.59 0.29 30.12
C GLY A 24 -7.15 -0.17 28.72
N LEU A 25 -7.53 0.55 27.66
CA LEU A 25 -7.09 0.27 26.30
C LEU A 25 -5.58 0.44 26.12
N SER A 26 -4.95 1.38 26.84
CA SER A 26 -3.49 1.55 26.75
C SER A 26 -2.72 0.32 27.24
N VAL A 27 -3.22 -0.35 28.29
CA VAL A 27 -2.65 -1.61 28.79
C VAL A 27 -2.87 -2.73 27.76
N LEU A 28 -4.07 -2.85 27.20
CA LEU A 28 -4.41 -3.87 26.20
C LEU A 28 -3.58 -3.70 24.90
N PHE A 29 -3.42 -2.47 24.46
CA PHE A 29 -2.72 -2.14 23.21
C PHE A 29 -1.19 -2.04 23.35
N PHE A 30 -0.67 -2.06 24.58
CA PHE A 30 0.77 -1.94 24.81
C PHE A 30 1.59 -3.02 24.10
N LEU A 31 1.19 -4.29 24.26
CA LEU A 31 1.91 -5.40 23.64
C LEU A 31 1.86 -5.38 22.10
N PRO A 32 0.71 -5.21 21.43
CA PRO A 32 0.67 -5.02 20.00
C PRO A 32 1.52 -3.84 19.50
N ALA A 33 1.45 -2.69 20.18
CA ALA A 33 2.26 -1.52 19.83
C ALA A 33 3.76 -1.80 19.99
N LEU A 34 4.16 -2.50 21.03
CA LEU A 34 5.56 -2.88 21.29
C LEU A 34 6.09 -3.81 20.19
N LEU A 35 5.32 -4.85 19.85
CA LEU A 35 5.68 -5.82 18.81
C LEU A 35 5.80 -5.13 17.44
N PHE A 36 4.83 -4.31 17.07
CA PHE A 36 4.85 -3.55 15.83
C PHE A 36 6.04 -2.59 15.78
N SER A 37 6.24 -1.80 16.82
CA SER A 37 7.35 -0.85 16.91
C SER A 37 8.71 -1.53 16.83
N GLY A 38 8.87 -2.70 17.47
CA GLY A 38 10.08 -3.50 17.40
C GLY A 38 10.38 -4.00 15.97
N ARG A 39 9.34 -4.43 15.22
CA ARG A 39 9.47 -4.83 13.83
C ARG A 39 9.84 -3.65 12.93
N MET A 40 9.17 -2.51 13.11
CA MET A 40 9.46 -1.29 12.34
C MET A 40 10.87 -0.75 12.61
N ALA A 41 11.32 -0.75 13.86
CA ALA A 41 12.69 -0.36 14.21
C ALA A 41 13.73 -1.30 13.58
N ARG A 42 13.45 -2.61 13.56
CA ARG A 42 14.30 -3.61 12.88
C ARG A 42 14.33 -3.38 11.38
N PHE A 43 13.16 -3.14 10.76
CA PHE A 43 13.04 -2.80 9.36
C PHE A 43 13.90 -1.59 9.00
N SER A 44 13.76 -0.48 9.74
CA SER A 44 14.55 0.73 9.52
C SER A 44 16.07 0.48 9.59
N ARG A 45 16.52 -0.34 10.56
CA ARG A 45 17.93 -0.74 10.65
C ARG A 45 18.37 -1.64 9.49
N ASN A 46 17.50 -2.54 9.06
CA ASN A 46 17.78 -3.46 7.97
C ASN A 46 17.91 -2.74 6.62
N ILE A 47 17.18 -1.65 6.40
CA ILE A 47 17.34 -0.83 5.19
C ILE A 47 18.80 -0.37 5.03
N GLY A 48 19.44 0.11 6.10
CA GLY A 48 20.81 0.56 6.05
C GLY A 48 21.85 -0.56 5.84
N LYS A 49 21.48 -1.82 6.15
CA LYS A 49 22.39 -2.98 6.04
C LYS A 49 22.19 -3.80 4.77
N LEU A 50 20.96 -3.91 4.31
CA LEU A 50 20.54 -4.88 3.29
C LEU A 50 19.93 -4.20 2.06
N GLY A 51 19.66 -2.89 2.14
CA GLY A 51 18.83 -2.17 1.18
C GLY A 51 17.33 -2.29 1.45
N LEU A 52 16.56 -1.41 0.79
CA LEU A 52 15.13 -1.24 1.03
C LEU A 52 14.33 -2.50 0.69
N GLN A 53 14.59 -3.12 -0.44
CA GLN A 53 13.85 -4.28 -0.95
C GLN A 53 14.02 -5.51 -0.08
N GLU A 54 15.25 -5.87 0.22
CA GLU A 54 15.54 -7.02 1.07
C GLU A 54 15.01 -6.81 2.50
N ALA A 55 15.08 -5.58 3.01
CA ALA A 55 14.48 -5.25 4.29
C ALA A 55 12.95 -5.38 4.24
N ALA A 56 12.30 -4.92 3.16
CA ALA A 56 10.86 -5.05 2.95
C ALA A 56 10.44 -6.52 2.81
N ARG A 57 11.19 -7.33 2.04
CA ARG A 57 10.95 -8.76 1.89
C ARG A 57 10.97 -9.49 3.24
N ARG A 58 12.00 -9.24 4.07
CA ARG A 58 12.10 -9.86 5.41
C ARG A 58 10.95 -9.44 6.32
N LEU A 59 10.56 -8.17 6.29
CA LEU A 59 9.44 -7.71 7.09
C LEU A 59 8.12 -8.30 6.59
N LEU A 60 7.95 -8.42 5.27
CA LEU A 60 6.79 -9.03 4.66
C LEU A 60 6.62 -10.50 5.09
N GLU A 61 7.71 -11.27 5.14
CA GLU A 61 7.74 -12.67 5.63
C GLU A 61 7.36 -12.80 7.12
N GLU A 62 7.57 -11.75 7.92
CA GLU A 62 7.11 -11.72 9.30
C GLU A 62 5.58 -11.55 9.41
N PHE A 63 4.95 -10.91 8.40
CA PHE A 63 3.53 -10.61 8.39
C PHE A 63 2.70 -11.61 7.57
N TYR A 64 3.27 -12.20 6.52
CA TYR A 64 2.55 -13.05 5.58
C TYR A 64 3.27 -14.39 5.38
N ALA A 65 2.50 -15.46 5.14
CA ALA A 65 3.04 -16.77 4.85
C ALA A 65 3.60 -16.86 3.43
N SER A 66 2.95 -16.16 2.48
CA SER A 66 3.38 -16.13 1.08
C SER A 66 2.98 -14.82 0.41
N VAL A 67 3.65 -14.56 -0.72
CA VAL A 67 3.29 -13.48 -1.65
C VAL A 67 2.96 -14.13 -2.99
N GLN A 68 1.78 -13.86 -3.50
CA GLN A 68 1.38 -14.27 -4.85
C GLN A 68 1.54 -13.08 -5.79
N VAL A 69 2.34 -13.24 -6.84
CA VAL A 69 2.54 -12.21 -7.85
C VAL A 69 1.94 -12.68 -9.16
N VAL A 70 1.08 -11.88 -9.76
CA VAL A 70 0.37 -12.15 -11.01
C VAL A 70 0.68 -11.07 -12.03
N GLY A 71 0.81 -11.46 -13.30
CA GLY A 71 1.17 -10.56 -14.39
C GLY A 71 2.67 -10.34 -14.52
N ASP A 72 3.04 -9.66 -15.62
CA ASP A 72 4.46 -9.38 -15.90
C ASP A 72 5.01 -8.33 -14.95
N GLY A 73 6.19 -8.58 -14.41
CA GLY A 73 6.89 -7.65 -13.56
C GLY A 73 7.18 -6.29 -14.25
N PRO A 74 7.56 -5.27 -13.49
CA PRO A 74 7.93 -3.98 -14.05
C PRO A 74 9.27 -4.05 -14.80
N PRO A 75 9.54 -3.08 -15.73
CA PRO A 75 10.81 -3.00 -16.41
C PRO A 75 11.96 -2.73 -15.42
N ALA A 76 13.11 -3.36 -15.67
CA ALA A 76 14.28 -3.26 -14.80
C ALA A 76 14.95 -1.87 -14.82
N GLU A 77 14.78 -1.11 -15.89
CA GLU A 77 15.47 0.16 -16.12
C GLU A 77 14.51 1.27 -16.60
N GLY A 78 14.98 2.50 -16.55
CA GLY A 78 14.26 3.70 -16.99
C GLY A 78 13.34 4.25 -15.89
N GLY A 79 12.86 5.48 -16.07
CA GLY A 79 11.91 6.09 -15.14
C GLY A 79 10.62 5.28 -15.07
N LEU A 80 10.15 4.96 -13.88
CA LEU A 80 8.98 4.12 -13.66
C LEU A 80 8.07 4.69 -12.57
N LEU A 81 6.82 4.98 -12.92
CA LEU A 81 5.77 5.34 -11.99
C LEU A 81 4.91 4.11 -11.70
N VAL A 82 5.02 3.57 -10.51
CA VAL A 82 4.16 2.48 -10.01
C VAL A 82 2.96 3.10 -9.32
N LEU A 83 1.76 2.73 -9.75
CA LEU A 83 0.49 3.22 -9.22
C LEU A 83 -0.26 2.04 -8.59
N SER A 84 -0.64 2.17 -7.33
CA SER A 84 -1.35 1.09 -6.63
C SER A 84 -2.47 1.62 -5.76
N ASN A 85 -3.47 0.77 -5.51
CA ASN A 85 -4.37 0.94 -4.38
C ASN A 85 -3.59 0.86 -3.07
N HIS A 86 -4.20 1.35 -1.97
CA HIS A 86 -3.55 1.45 -0.65
C HIS A 86 -4.38 0.82 0.48
N PRO A 87 -4.53 -0.52 0.52
CA PRO A 87 -5.27 -1.17 1.61
C PRO A 87 -4.52 -1.17 2.96
N GLY A 88 -3.23 -0.81 3.00
CA GLY A 88 -2.48 -0.68 4.25
C GLY A 88 -0.97 -0.88 4.09
N VAL A 89 -0.22 -1.05 5.18
CA VAL A 89 1.25 -1.15 5.16
C VAL A 89 1.78 -2.36 4.37
N GLY A 90 1.00 -3.44 4.32
CA GLY A 90 1.40 -4.67 3.62
C GLY A 90 1.53 -4.50 2.11
N ASP A 91 0.78 -3.58 1.50
CA ASP A 91 0.86 -3.27 0.08
C ASP A 91 2.22 -2.68 -0.31
N SER A 92 2.69 -1.69 0.46
CA SER A 92 4.01 -1.08 0.25
C SER A 92 5.13 -2.11 0.38
N LEU A 93 5.02 -3.02 1.35
CA LEU A 93 5.99 -4.09 1.53
C LEU A 93 5.94 -5.10 0.38
N ALA A 94 4.75 -5.45 -0.11
CA ALA A 94 4.58 -6.37 -1.24
C ALA A 94 5.14 -5.76 -2.54
N LEU A 95 4.84 -4.49 -2.81
CA LEU A 95 5.39 -3.77 -3.96
C LEU A 95 6.90 -3.70 -3.90
N LEU A 96 7.48 -3.28 -2.76
CA LEU A 96 8.93 -3.19 -2.58
C LEU A 96 9.63 -4.54 -2.73
N ALA A 97 9.04 -5.60 -2.19
CA ALA A 97 9.60 -6.95 -2.29
C ALA A 97 9.56 -7.53 -3.70
N ALA A 98 8.56 -7.14 -4.51
CA ALA A 98 8.37 -7.60 -5.88
C ALA A 98 9.06 -6.70 -6.94
N LEU A 99 9.51 -5.50 -6.55
CA LEU A 99 10.28 -4.63 -7.41
C LEU A 99 11.76 -5.04 -7.38
N GLU A 100 12.29 -5.51 -8.48
CA GLU A 100 13.72 -5.85 -8.64
C GLU A 100 14.57 -4.60 -8.94
N ARG A 101 14.35 -3.50 -8.16
CA ARG A 101 14.98 -2.19 -8.40
C ARG A 101 15.36 -1.53 -7.07
N SER A 102 16.61 -1.08 -6.94
CA SER A 102 17.15 -0.44 -5.73
C SER A 102 16.91 1.06 -5.64
N ASP A 103 16.44 1.69 -6.71
CA ASP A 103 16.26 3.13 -6.90
C ASP A 103 14.84 3.62 -6.57
N VAL A 104 14.18 2.97 -5.62
CA VAL A 104 12.76 3.19 -5.34
C VAL A 104 12.53 4.39 -4.41
N ARG A 105 11.59 5.25 -4.80
CA ARG A 105 11.06 6.36 -4.01
C ARG A 105 9.57 6.14 -3.75
N ILE A 106 9.10 6.47 -2.55
CA ILE A 106 7.70 6.28 -2.13
C ILE A 106 7.12 7.64 -1.78
N VAL A 107 6.01 8.00 -2.41
CA VAL A 107 5.26 9.21 -2.07
C VAL A 107 4.42 8.92 -0.84
N ALA A 108 4.66 9.64 0.25
CA ALA A 108 3.97 9.42 1.51
C ALA A 108 3.71 10.74 2.25
N GLY A 109 2.57 10.84 2.93
CA GLY A 109 2.25 11.98 3.78
C GLY A 109 3.29 12.19 4.89
N GLU A 110 3.55 13.43 5.24
CA GLU A 110 4.41 13.76 6.38
C GLU A 110 3.76 13.28 7.68
N ARG A 111 4.34 12.25 8.30
CA ARG A 111 3.86 11.69 9.57
C ARG A 111 5.03 11.44 10.52
N ASP A 112 4.78 11.60 11.81
CA ASP A 112 5.76 11.31 12.88
C ASP A 112 6.28 9.87 12.80
N PHE A 113 5.44 8.94 12.36
CA PHE A 113 5.80 7.54 12.13
C PHE A 113 7.00 7.41 11.17
N PHE A 114 6.96 8.09 10.03
CA PHE A 114 8.07 8.04 9.05
C PHE A 114 9.32 8.76 9.56
N ARG A 115 9.15 9.86 10.32
CA ARG A 115 10.27 10.56 10.97
C ARG A 115 10.99 9.69 11.99
N ALA A 116 10.29 8.74 12.59
CA ALA A 116 10.84 7.77 13.54
C ALA A 116 11.54 6.57 12.86
N LEU A 117 11.57 6.52 11.51
CA LEU A 117 12.21 5.48 10.69
C LEU A 117 13.35 6.05 9.83
N PRO A 118 14.50 6.42 10.41
CA PRO A 118 15.57 7.12 9.68
C PRO A 118 16.10 6.33 8.47
N GLY A 119 16.10 4.99 8.52
CA GLY A 119 16.49 4.17 7.39
C GLY A 119 15.60 4.35 6.15
N LEU A 120 14.35 4.77 6.32
CA LEU A 120 13.42 4.98 5.23
C LEU A 120 13.51 6.39 4.63
N ALA A 121 14.09 7.36 5.35
CA ALA A 121 14.08 8.77 4.97
C ALA A 121 14.61 9.04 3.55
N GLY A 122 15.67 8.35 3.14
CA GLY A 122 16.25 8.46 1.80
C GLY A 122 15.36 7.96 0.67
N SER A 123 14.33 7.16 0.98
CA SER A 123 13.41 6.55 0.01
C SER A 123 12.04 7.24 -0.02
N LEU A 124 11.81 8.27 0.78
CA LEU A 124 10.54 8.98 0.82
C LEU A 124 10.54 10.26 -0.02
N ILE A 125 9.41 10.54 -0.64
CA ILE A 125 9.02 11.85 -1.16
C ILE A 125 7.88 12.33 -0.25
N PRO A 126 8.15 13.22 0.71
CA PRO A 126 7.16 13.63 1.69
C PRO A 126 6.11 14.54 1.06
N VAL A 127 4.83 14.25 1.32
CA VAL A 127 3.70 15.10 0.93
C VAL A 127 3.33 16.00 2.09
N PRO A 128 3.52 17.32 1.98
CA PRO A 128 3.18 18.26 3.03
C PRO A 128 1.65 18.37 3.20
N GLU A 129 1.22 18.68 4.43
CA GLU A 129 -0.19 18.97 4.72
C GLU A 129 -0.67 20.22 3.98
N ASP A 130 0.20 21.24 3.87
CA ASP A 130 -0.08 22.46 3.11
C ASP A 130 -0.16 22.18 1.61
N GLU A 131 -1.36 22.28 1.07
CA GLU A 131 -1.65 22.01 -0.37
C GLU A 131 -0.82 22.88 -1.32
N ARG A 132 -0.50 24.12 -0.93
CA ARG A 132 0.30 25.05 -1.76
C ARG A 132 1.72 24.52 -2.02
N LYS A 133 2.21 23.67 -1.12
CA LYS A 133 3.55 23.07 -1.24
C LYS A 133 3.55 21.77 -2.06
N ARG A 134 2.39 21.21 -2.40
CA ARG A 134 2.27 19.94 -3.13
C ARG A 134 2.84 20.00 -4.56
N ILE A 135 2.95 21.18 -5.16
CA ILE A 135 3.64 21.33 -6.45
C ILE A 135 5.12 20.89 -6.36
N GLY A 136 5.75 21.05 -5.19
CA GLY A 136 7.11 20.57 -4.94
C GLY A 136 7.22 19.05 -5.02
N VAL A 137 6.18 18.33 -4.57
CA VAL A 137 6.09 16.86 -4.66
C VAL A 137 6.06 16.42 -6.12
N LEU A 138 5.23 17.07 -6.94
CA LEU A 138 5.14 16.78 -8.37
C LEU A 138 6.49 16.96 -9.09
N ARG A 139 7.21 18.04 -8.75
CA ARG A 139 8.56 18.29 -9.30
C ARG A 139 9.59 17.27 -8.82
N ALA A 140 9.53 16.85 -7.56
CA ALA A 140 10.41 15.82 -7.02
C ALA A 140 10.18 14.48 -7.72
N MET A 141 8.91 14.07 -7.91
CA MET A 141 8.55 12.87 -8.65
C MET A 141 9.06 12.95 -10.11
N ALA A 142 8.83 14.07 -10.81
CA ALA A 142 9.31 14.28 -12.16
C ALA A 142 10.84 14.19 -12.25
N GLY A 143 11.56 14.78 -11.30
CA GLY A 143 13.02 14.70 -11.20
C GLY A 143 13.53 13.27 -11.02
N ASP A 144 12.87 12.48 -10.16
CA ASP A 144 13.21 11.08 -9.95
C ASP A 144 12.94 10.23 -11.20
N LEU A 145 11.79 10.42 -11.85
CA LEU A 145 11.43 9.72 -13.09
C LEU A 145 12.38 10.06 -14.24
N ARG A 146 12.75 11.34 -14.38
CA ARG A 146 13.75 11.78 -15.37
C ARG A 146 15.13 11.16 -15.13
N ALA A 147 15.51 11.01 -13.87
CA ALA A 147 16.76 10.36 -13.46
C ALA A 147 16.73 8.83 -13.62
N GLY A 148 15.65 8.27 -14.19
CA GLY A 148 15.50 6.83 -14.40
C GLY A 148 15.03 6.07 -13.17
N ARG A 149 14.64 6.74 -12.07
CA ARG A 149 14.25 6.08 -10.82
C ARG A 149 12.81 5.61 -10.82
N THR A 150 12.50 4.71 -9.89
CA THR A 150 11.14 4.24 -9.62
C THR A 150 10.46 5.12 -8.58
N VAL A 151 9.24 5.53 -8.85
CA VAL A 151 8.37 6.25 -7.91
C VAL A 151 7.11 5.43 -7.66
N ILE A 152 6.83 5.09 -6.40
CA ILE A 152 5.56 4.48 -5.99
C ILE A 152 4.63 5.59 -5.52
N LEU A 153 3.44 5.63 -6.10
CA LEU A 153 2.37 6.56 -5.76
C LEU A 153 1.07 5.81 -5.50
N TYR A 154 0.39 6.18 -4.43
CA TYR A 154 -0.98 5.77 -4.11
C TYR A 154 -1.92 6.92 -4.49
N PRO A 155 -2.49 6.90 -5.71
CA PRO A 155 -3.09 8.11 -6.28
C PRO A 155 -4.41 8.52 -5.63
N ALA A 156 -5.09 7.62 -4.91
CA ALA A 156 -6.24 7.95 -4.09
C ALA A 156 -5.88 8.83 -2.88
N GLY A 157 -4.60 8.85 -2.46
CA GLY A 157 -4.10 9.66 -1.35
C GLY A 157 -4.62 9.26 0.03
N ARG A 158 -5.28 8.11 0.14
CA ARG A 158 -5.90 7.57 1.37
C ARG A 158 -5.85 6.04 1.38
N ILE A 159 -6.20 5.46 2.53
CA ILE A 159 -6.37 4.00 2.64
C ILE A 159 -7.65 3.61 1.92
N GLU A 160 -7.53 2.62 1.02
CA GLU A 160 -8.61 2.08 0.21
C GLU A 160 -9.08 0.71 0.74
N PRO A 161 -10.30 0.28 0.40
CA PRO A 161 -10.75 -1.07 0.71
C PRO A 161 -9.83 -2.14 0.12
N ASP A 162 -9.67 -3.26 0.83
CA ASP A 162 -8.92 -4.41 0.33
C ASP A 162 -9.78 -5.21 -0.67
N PRO A 163 -9.34 -5.39 -1.92
CA PRO A 163 -10.14 -6.06 -2.96
C PRO A 163 -10.49 -7.52 -2.62
N LEU A 164 -9.70 -8.21 -1.81
CA LEU A 164 -10.04 -9.58 -1.37
C LEU A 164 -11.13 -9.63 -0.31
N LEU A 165 -11.34 -8.52 0.42
CA LEU A 165 -12.40 -8.45 1.44
C LEU A 165 -13.74 -8.02 0.86
N HIS A 166 -13.73 -7.31 -0.26
CA HIS A 166 -14.93 -6.72 -0.86
C HIS A 166 -14.93 -6.87 -2.39
N PRO A 167 -14.87 -8.10 -2.93
CA PRO A 167 -14.76 -8.30 -4.37
C PRO A 167 -15.94 -7.70 -5.15
N ASP A 168 -17.14 -7.67 -4.55
CA ASP A 168 -18.35 -7.17 -5.20
C ASP A 168 -18.55 -5.64 -5.07
N ARG A 169 -17.77 -4.97 -4.23
CA ARG A 169 -17.96 -3.56 -3.87
C ARG A 169 -16.81 -2.67 -4.25
N TYR A 170 -15.83 -3.22 -4.89
CA TYR A 170 -14.61 -2.52 -5.15
C TYR A 170 -14.63 -1.76 -6.47
N PRO A 171 -14.96 -0.48 -6.48
CA PRO A 171 -14.29 0.44 -7.38
C PRO A 171 -13.00 0.93 -6.71
N LEU A 172 -11.93 1.15 -7.46
CA LEU A 172 -10.83 1.99 -7.00
C LEU A 172 -11.41 3.34 -6.57
N GLU A 173 -10.91 3.89 -5.48
CA GLU A 173 -11.23 5.27 -5.10
C GLU A 173 -10.81 6.24 -6.22
N GLU A 174 -11.39 7.42 -6.24
CA GLU A 174 -11.06 8.43 -7.25
C GLU A 174 -9.58 8.83 -7.16
N TRP A 175 -8.87 8.74 -8.27
CA TRP A 175 -7.46 9.05 -8.36
C TRP A 175 -7.21 10.54 -8.57
N SER A 176 -6.21 11.05 -7.88
CA SER A 176 -5.72 12.41 -8.06
C SER A 176 -5.19 12.64 -9.48
N PHE A 177 -5.45 13.81 -10.04
CA PHE A 177 -4.90 14.24 -11.33
C PHE A 177 -3.37 14.35 -11.36
N ALA A 178 -2.68 14.13 -10.25
CA ALA A 178 -1.22 14.13 -10.18
C ALA A 178 -0.58 13.19 -11.22
N VAL A 179 -1.24 12.05 -11.54
CA VAL A 179 -0.80 11.11 -12.57
C VAL A 179 -0.75 11.78 -13.94
N GLY A 180 -1.86 12.38 -14.36
CA GLY A 180 -1.93 13.09 -15.64
C GLY A 180 -1.02 14.33 -15.69
N LEU A 181 -0.92 15.07 -14.58
CA LEU A 181 -0.01 16.21 -14.49
C LEU A 181 1.46 15.83 -14.65
N LEU A 182 1.89 14.67 -14.12
CA LEU A 182 3.23 14.15 -14.33
C LEU A 182 3.51 13.84 -15.80
N VAL A 183 2.54 13.22 -16.49
CA VAL A 183 2.65 12.92 -17.93
C VAL A 183 2.77 14.21 -18.75
N LEU A 184 1.93 15.22 -18.47
CA LEU A 184 2.00 16.51 -19.14
C LEU A 184 3.31 17.25 -18.86
N LEU A 185 3.81 17.16 -17.63
CA LEU A 185 5.10 17.74 -17.25
C LEU A 185 6.25 17.06 -18.01
N ALA A 186 6.24 15.73 -18.10
CA ALA A 186 7.25 14.98 -18.84
C ALA A 186 7.25 15.33 -20.33
N ALA A 187 6.08 15.42 -20.96
CA ALA A 187 5.94 15.84 -22.34
C ALA A 187 6.50 17.25 -22.59
N ARG A 188 6.17 18.19 -21.69
CA ARG A 188 6.68 19.58 -21.74
C ARG A 188 8.20 19.66 -21.60
N GLU A 189 8.78 18.80 -20.76
CA GLU A 189 10.21 18.82 -20.44
C GLU A 189 11.03 17.82 -21.27
N GLY A 190 10.39 17.15 -22.25
CA GLY A 190 11.05 16.32 -23.26
C GLY A 190 11.63 15.00 -22.69
N PHE A 191 11.02 14.42 -21.66
CA PHE A 191 11.40 13.07 -21.18
C PHE A 191 10.19 12.13 -21.15
N ARG A 192 10.45 10.83 -21.07
CA ARG A 192 9.42 9.79 -21.00
C ARG A 192 9.71 8.83 -19.85
N PHE A 193 8.67 8.18 -19.36
CA PHE A 193 8.74 7.18 -18.31
C PHE A 193 7.65 6.12 -18.48
N GLY A 194 7.85 4.96 -17.86
CA GLY A 194 6.85 3.90 -17.80
C GLY A 194 5.85 4.17 -16.66
N ILE A 195 4.59 3.81 -16.90
CA ILE A 195 3.52 3.81 -15.89
C ILE A 195 3.10 2.37 -15.69
N LYS A 196 3.21 1.88 -14.47
CA LYS A 196 2.92 0.49 -14.10
C LYS A 196 1.79 0.44 -13.08
N PRO A 197 0.55 0.18 -13.50
CA PRO A 197 -0.54 -0.08 -12.59
C PRO A 197 -0.29 -1.37 -11.81
N ALA A 198 -0.66 -1.37 -10.55
CA ALA A 198 -0.61 -2.52 -9.66
C ALA A 198 -1.86 -2.57 -8.79
N LEU A 199 -2.23 -3.75 -8.34
CA LEU A 199 -3.32 -3.96 -7.40
C LEU A 199 -2.86 -4.92 -6.32
N VAL A 200 -3.02 -4.54 -5.05
CA VAL A 200 -2.64 -5.36 -3.90
C VAL A 200 -3.86 -5.70 -3.07
N GLY A 201 -3.98 -6.97 -2.68
CA GLY A 201 -5.05 -7.45 -1.81
C GLY A 201 -4.57 -8.52 -0.84
N GLY A 202 -5.42 -8.86 0.14
CA GLY A 202 -5.06 -9.75 1.25
C GLY A 202 -4.20 -9.08 2.32
N VAL A 203 -4.10 -7.76 2.29
CA VAL A 203 -3.32 -6.98 3.25
C VAL A 203 -3.97 -7.02 4.63
N LEU A 204 -5.29 -7.00 4.69
CA LEU A 204 -6.06 -7.02 5.92
C LEU A 204 -6.68 -8.41 6.13
N PRO A 205 -6.75 -8.94 7.36
CA PRO A 205 -7.34 -10.26 7.60
C PRO A 205 -8.86 -10.25 7.44
N GLY A 206 -9.39 -11.12 6.57
CA GLY A 206 -10.81 -11.21 6.24
C GLY A 206 -11.73 -11.40 7.44
N ARG A 207 -11.34 -12.24 8.40
CA ARG A 207 -12.16 -12.57 9.58
C ARG A 207 -12.49 -11.40 10.51
N LEU A 208 -11.74 -10.29 10.45
CA LEU A 208 -11.97 -9.10 11.30
C LEU A 208 -12.93 -8.09 10.67
N PHE A 209 -13.38 -8.33 9.44
CA PHE A 209 -14.20 -7.41 8.66
C PHE A 209 -15.58 -7.97 8.30
N GLU A 210 -15.85 -9.22 8.64
CA GLU A 210 -17.19 -9.80 8.52
C GLU A 210 -18.11 -9.15 9.56
N GLY A 211 -19.00 -8.25 9.14
CA GLY A 211 -19.99 -7.63 9.99
C GLY A 211 -20.01 -6.09 9.96
N ARG A 212 -20.71 -5.49 10.93
CA ARG A 212 -20.97 -4.04 11.10
C ARG A 212 -19.75 -3.10 11.06
N ASN A 213 -18.55 -3.61 11.00
CA ASN A 213 -17.28 -2.87 11.04
C ASN A 213 -16.54 -2.83 9.70
N SER A 214 -17.18 -3.21 8.59
CA SER A 214 -16.62 -3.05 7.26
C SER A 214 -16.36 -1.56 6.97
N ILE A 215 -15.28 -1.27 6.23
CA ILE A 215 -15.03 0.09 5.73
C ILE A 215 -16.23 0.46 4.85
N PRO A 216 -16.97 1.55 5.11
CA PRO A 216 -18.05 1.95 4.23
C PRO A 216 -17.51 2.21 2.84
N ALA A 217 -18.26 1.77 1.83
CA ALA A 217 -18.05 2.19 0.46
C ALA A 217 -18.08 3.72 0.36
N ALA A 218 -17.33 4.26 -0.63
CA ALA A 218 -17.25 5.69 -0.92
C ALA A 218 -18.61 6.40 -0.77
N GLY A 219 -18.67 7.39 0.14
CA GLY A 219 -19.92 8.16 0.35
C GLY A 219 -20.13 8.72 1.76
N GLY A 220 -19.27 8.38 2.73
CA GLY A 220 -19.35 8.95 4.07
C GLY A 220 -18.87 10.41 4.14
N ASP A 221 -19.28 11.15 5.18
CA ASP A 221 -18.75 12.46 5.49
C ASP A 221 -17.24 12.40 5.82
N GLU A 222 -16.56 13.54 5.81
CA GLU A 222 -15.12 13.63 6.03
C GLU A 222 -14.70 13.06 7.41
N ALA A 223 -15.50 13.31 8.44
CA ALA A 223 -15.25 12.80 9.79
C ALA A 223 -15.37 11.27 9.87
N GLY A 224 -16.34 10.70 9.18
CA GLY A 224 -16.50 9.25 9.07
C GLY A 224 -15.32 8.60 8.35
N ARG A 225 -14.82 9.23 7.29
CA ARG A 225 -13.62 8.79 6.55
C ARG A 225 -12.36 8.84 7.39
N GLU A 226 -12.11 9.95 8.09
CA GLU A 226 -10.95 10.09 8.99
C GLU A 226 -10.96 9.04 10.12
N LEU A 227 -12.12 8.77 10.72
CA LEU A 227 -12.28 7.73 11.72
C LEU A 227 -11.96 6.34 11.15
N MET A 228 -12.32 6.08 9.90
CA MET A 228 -12.03 4.82 9.21
C MET A 228 -10.54 4.65 8.94
N GLU A 229 -9.85 5.69 8.49
CA GLU A 229 -8.39 5.65 8.32
C GLU A 229 -7.68 5.38 9.65
N ARG A 230 -8.08 6.07 10.72
CA ARG A 230 -7.55 5.82 12.06
C ARG A 230 -7.78 4.37 12.51
N ARG A 231 -8.97 3.82 12.26
CA ARG A 231 -9.28 2.41 12.55
C ARG A 231 -8.46 1.45 11.69
N ALA A 232 -8.22 1.74 10.43
CA ALA A 232 -7.37 0.93 9.57
C ALA A 232 -5.93 0.89 10.10
N VAL A 233 -5.36 2.04 10.45
CA VAL A 233 -4.02 2.14 11.09
C VAL A 233 -3.99 1.36 12.41
N GLY A 234 -4.97 1.55 13.28
CA GLY A 234 -5.07 0.82 14.53
C GLY A 234 -5.14 -0.70 14.34
N ARG A 235 -5.85 -1.16 13.31
CA ARG A 235 -5.91 -2.59 12.96
C ARG A 235 -4.59 -3.12 12.42
N ILE A 236 -3.88 -2.37 11.60
CA ILE A 236 -2.55 -2.72 11.10
C ILE A 236 -1.60 -2.96 12.29
N ILE A 237 -1.58 -2.05 13.27
CA ILE A 237 -0.75 -2.17 14.46
C ILE A 237 -1.20 -3.35 15.34
N GLY A 238 -2.50 -3.46 15.59
CA GLY A 238 -3.07 -4.53 16.44
C GLY A 238 -2.87 -5.93 15.88
N LEU A 239 -2.80 -6.06 14.54
CA LEU A 239 -2.59 -7.34 13.85
C LEU A 239 -1.11 -7.72 13.68
N ALA A 240 -0.19 -6.88 14.11
CA ALA A 240 1.24 -7.19 14.07
C ALA A 240 1.61 -8.47 14.87
N ALA A 241 0.70 -8.96 15.72
CA ALA A 241 0.91 -10.19 16.47
C ALA A 241 0.52 -11.48 15.71
N ALA A 242 -0.20 -11.39 14.60
CA ALA A 242 -0.69 -12.55 13.85
C ALA A 242 -0.07 -12.60 12.44
N ARG A 243 0.54 -13.74 12.09
CA ARG A 243 0.97 -14.01 10.70
C ARG A 243 -0.26 -14.31 9.85
N ARG A 244 -0.30 -13.73 8.64
CA ARG A 244 -1.41 -13.86 7.69
C ARG A 244 -1.12 -14.92 6.65
N ASP A 245 -2.16 -15.39 5.96
CA ASP A 245 -2.01 -16.47 4.99
C ASP A 245 -1.21 -16.02 3.76
N SER A 246 -1.71 -15.05 3.01
CA SER A 246 -1.04 -14.55 1.80
C SER A 246 -1.42 -13.11 1.50
N VAL A 247 -0.53 -12.41 0.78
CA VAL A 247 -0.83 -11.16 0.09
C VAL A 247 -0.71 -11.40 -1.41
N THR A 248 -1.63 -10.84 -2.19
CA THR A 248 -1.62 -10.94 -3.65
C THR A 248 -1.28 -9.59 -4.25
N LEU A 249 -0.35 -9.58 -5.20
CA LEU A 249 0.05 -8.44 -6.01
C LEU A 249 -0.19 -8.77 -7.48
N ALA A 250 -1.06 -8.01 -8.14
CA ALA A 250 -1.28 -8.10 -9.57
C ALA A 250 -0.64 -6.90 -10.27
N TRP A 251 0.19 -7.19 -11.29
CA TRP A 251 0.79 -6.19 -12.17
C TRP A 251 -0.05 -6.00 -13.42
N GLY A 252 -0.39 -4.75 -13.74
CA GLY A 252 -0.98 -4.37 -15.02
C GLY A 252 0.04 -4.24 -16.14
N ARG A 253 -0.42 -3.95 -17.33
CA ARG A 253 0.44 -3.65 -18.47
C ARG A 253 1.22 -2.36 -18.24
N THR A 254 2.50 -2.31 -18.62
CA THR A 254 3.27 -1.08 -18.61
C THR A 254 2.83 -0.16 -19.76
N LEU A 255 2.42 1.04 -19.41
CA LEU A 255 2.09 2.12 -20.35
C LEU A 255 3.26 3.09 -20.45
N MET A 256 3.46 3.71 -21.59
CA MET A 256 4.48 4.76 -21.75
C MET A 256 3.85 6.13 -21.73
N SER A 257 4.47 7.10 -21.05
CA SER A 257 3.93 8.45 -20.86
C SER A 257 3.69 9.19 -22.18
N ASP A 258 4.46 8.89 -23.23
CA ASP A 258 4.33 9.47 -24.58
C ASP A 258 3.10 8.96 -25.37
N GLN A 259 2.47 7.87 -24.94
CA GLN A 259 1.22 7.34 -25.54
C GLN A 259 0.00 8.23 -25.28
N PHE A 260 0.11 9.19 -24.37
CA PHE A 260 -0.99 10.07 -23.94
C PHE A 260 -0.93 11.46 -24.58
N ALA A 261 -0.18 11.62 -25.66
CA ALA A 261 -0.07 12.91 -26.35
C ALA A 261 -1.44 13.47 -26.74
N GLY A 262 -1.67 14.76 -26.47
CA GLY A 262 -2.91 15.45 -26.82
C GLY A 262 -4.07 15.28 -25.83
N LEU A 263 -3.91 14.48 -24.77
CA LEU A 263 -4.93 14.29 -23.73
C LEU A 263 -4.73 15.28 -22.56
N SER A 264 -5.82 15.64 -21.92
CA SER A 264 -5.82 16.39 -20.65
C SER A 264 -5.34 15.51 -19.46
N ALA A 265 -4.96 16.15 -18.36
CA ALA A 265 -4.57 15.43 -17.14
C ALA A 265 -5.68 14.50 -16.61
N ALA A 266 -6.95 14.92 -16.73
CA ALA A 266 -8.09 14.12 -16.32
C ALA A 266 -8.26 12.86 -17.19
N GLU A 267 -8.19 13.01 -18.52
CA GLU A 267 -8.31 11.90 -19.46
C GLU A 267 -7.16 10.89 -19.31
N ILE A 268 -5.93 11.38 -19.09
CA ILE A 268 -4.77 10.53 -18.81
C ILE A 268 -5.00 9.71 -17.54
N THR A 269 -5.38 10.39 -16.45
CA THR A 269 -5.64 9.73 -15.16
C THR A 269 -6.74 8.68 -15.29
N ALA A 270 -7.84 9.01 -15.98
CA ALA A 270 -8.95 8.09 -16.20
C ALA A 270 -8.52 6.83 -16.98
N ARG A 271 -7.74 6.97 -18.05
CA ARG A 271 -7.23 5.83 -18.83
C ARG A 271 -6.30 4.93 -18.03
N VAL A 272 -5.41 5.52 -17.24
CA VAL A 272 -4.50 4.74 -16.37
C VAL A 272 -5.28 4.03 -15.25
N MET A 273 -6.29 4.69 -14.69
CA MET A 273 -7.19 4.10 -13.70
C MET A 273 -8.04 2.96 -14.28
N GLU A 274 -8.45 3.05 -15.55
CA GLU A 274 -9.15 1.96 -16.24
C GLU A 274 -8.28 0.71 -16.36
N GLU A 275 -7.00 0.84 -16.71
CA GLU A 275 -6.03 -0.27 -16.73
C GLU A 275 -5.87 -0.90 -15.33
N ALA A 276 -5.77 -0.08 -14.28
CA ALA A 276 -5.71 -0.57 -12.91
C ALA A 276 -7.00 -1.29 -12.48
N SER A 277 -8.16 -0.74 -12.86
CA SER A 277 -9.48 -1.35 -12.59
C SER A 277 -9.67 -2.67 -13.35
N GLY A 278 -9.04 -2.81 -14.51
CA GLY A 278 -9.02 -4.06 -15.28
C GLY A 278 -8.40 -5.22 -14.49
N LEU A 279 -7.48 -4.93 -13.57
CA LEU A 279 -6.85 -5.94 -12.72
C LEU A 279 -7.83 -6.62 -11.76
N LEU A 280 -8.91 -5.94 -11.38
CA LEU A 280 -10.00 -6.53 -10.57
C LEU A 280 -10.74 -7.64 -11.32
N ARG A 281 -10.70 -7.64 -12.66
CA ARG A 281 -11.42 -8.57 -13.53
C ARG A 281 -10.58 -9.75 -14.02
N ILE A 282 -9.30 -9.80 -13.73
CA ILE A 282 -8.38 -10.86 -14.16
C ILE A 282 -8.83 -12.24 -13.63
N GLY A 283 -9.70 -12.28 -12.62
CA GLY A 283 -10.27 -13.51 -12.07
C GLY A 283 -11.34 -14.24 -12.90
N THR A 284 -11.79 -13.71 -14.04
CA THR A 284 -12.90 -14.35 -14.79
C THR A 284 -12.46 -15.36 -15.85
N SER A 285 -11.16 -15.46 -16.18
CA SER A 285 -10.65 -16.31 -17.27
C SER A 285 -9.51 -17.26 -16.84
N GLY A 286 -9.12 -17.25 -15.58
CA GLY A 286 -8.07 -18.10 -14.97
C GLY A 286 -8.35 -18.33 -13.49
N PRO A 287 -7.49 -19.02 -12.72
CA PRO A 287 -7.66 -19.04 -11.28
C PRO A 287 -7.67 -17.61 -10.78
N ASP A 288 -8.84 -17.19 -10.28
CA ASP A 288 -9.06 -15.84 -9.76
C ASP A 288 -7.97 -15.53 -8.71
N PRO A 289 -7.04 -14.60 -8.97
CA PRO A 289 -5.99 -14.27 -8.00
C PRO A 289 -6.56 -13.70 -6.69
N TRP A 290 -7.83 -13.29 -6.72
CA TRP A 290 -8.57 -12.74 -5.61
C TRP A 290 -9.50 -13.75 -4.93
N SER A 291 -9.65 -14.99 -5.47
CA SER A 291 -10.37 -16.04 -4.78
C SER A 291 -9.56 -16.51 -3.57
N HIS A 292 -10.17 -16.50 -2.39
CA HIS A 292 -9.59 -17.20 -1.24
C HIS A 292 -9.26 -18.64 -1.65
N PRO A 293 -8.05 -19.16 -1.36
CA PRO A 293 -7.83 -20.59 -1.48
C PRO A 293 -8.86 -21.28 -0.57
N SER A 294 -9.88 -21.86 -1.19
CA SER A 294 -10.81 -22.73 -0.51
C SER A 294 -9.93 -23.73 0.25
N ARG A 295 -10.19 -23.87 1.56
CA ARG A 295 -9.54 -24.88 2.39
C ARG A 295 -9.82 -26.24 1.78
N GLU A 296 -8.99 -26.68 0.85
CA GLU A 296 -8.88 -28.11 0.55
C GLU A 296 -8.41 -28.76 1.84
N THR A 297 -9.40 -29.31 2.51
CA THR A 297 -9.22 -30.29 3.58
C THR A 297 -8.33 -31.40 3.04
N THR A 298 -7.02 -31.29 3.27
CA THR A 298 -6.13 -32.44 3.26
C THR A 298 -6.58 -33.38 4.38
N ARG A 299 -7.63 -34.13 4.15
CA ARG A 299 -7.86 -35.40 4.83
C ARG A 299 -6.71 -36.32 4.42
N ARG A 300 -5.61 -36.26 5.17
CA ARG A 300 -4.63 -37.35 5.17
C ARG A 300 -5.39 -38.57 5.60
N ALA A 301 -5.59 -39.45 4.65
CA ALA A 301 -5.99 -40.82 4.89
C ALA A 301 -4.89 -41.45 5.77
N SER A 302 -5.17 -41.57 7.07
CA SER A 302 -4.43 -42.43 7.96
C SER A 302 -4.83 -43.86 7.70
N GLY A 303 -4.31 -44.44 6.62
CA GLY A 303 -4.31 -45.90 6.42
C GLY A 303 -3.21 -46.49 7.28
N ARG A 304 -3.56 -47.05 8.43
CA ARG A 304 -2.72 -48.05 9.10
C ARG A 304 -2.96 -49.39 8.36
N PRO A 305 -1.91 -50.05 7.89
CA PRO A 305 -2.03 -51.47 7.54
C PRO A 305 -2.01 -52.32 8.84
N ARG A 306 -2.81 -53.36 8.82
CA ARG A 306 -2.78 -54.44 9.85
C ARG A 306 -1.51 -55.27 9.74
#